data_f74bb28b0a2a489879e4c6d13d0a09bd
#
_entry.id   f74bb28b0a2a489879e4c6d13d0a09bd
#
_cell.length_a   1.000
_cell.length_b   1.000
_cell.length_c   1.000
_cell.angle_alpha   90.00
_cell.angle_beta   90.00
_cell.angle_gamma   90.00
#
_symmetry.space_group_name_H-M   'P 1'
#
loop_
_entity.id
_entity.type
_entity.pdbx_description
1 polymer ?
#
loop_
_entity_poly.entity_id
_entity_poly.type
_entity_poly.pdbx_seq_one_letter_code
_entity_poly.pdbx_strand_id
1 'polypeptide(L)'
;DIQALASQTNSFPLDPEDCYITTEKNIFPGLECKNRKSFIESQGLQGEKYRLYRDQYGEFHAEMVPNDGIITDYPFKGGNFDAPVVMLENPLLQDSKPPLGLYTIGFDDVKQETSSGDSVISATVFKRGFEGGEWADRFVAWFDSRPDRKQDYYKTLYILIKIFNARVLMENEDNGFLEWMEANHMDDVHIHFSTG
;
A
#
# COMPACT_ATOMS: atom_id res chain seq x y z
N ASP A 1 -4.56 -21.21 26.46
CA ASP A 1 -3.73 -20.09 26.87
C ASP A 1 -2.77 -19.78 25.73
N ILE A 2 -2.83 -18.54 25.19
CA ILE A 2 -2.04 -18.08 24.01
C ILE A 2 -0.53 -18.17 24.29
N GLN A 3 -0.10 -17.86 25.52
CA GLN A 3 1.31 -17.96 25.91
C GLN A 3 1.81 -19.41 25.95
N ALA A 4 0.97 -20.35 26.38
CA ALA A 4 1.33 -21.75 26.38
C ALA A 4 1.46 -22.29 24.95
N LEU A 5 0.57 -21.87 24.04
CA LEU A 5 0.63 -22.25 22.63
C LEU A 5 1.88 -21.67 21.94
N ALA A 6 2.19 -20.40 22.16
CA ALA A 6 3.38 -19.77 21.61
C ALA A 6 4.68 -20.41 22.14
N SER A 7 4.72 -20.77 23.42
CA SER A 7 5.85 -21.51 24.02
C SER A 7 6.00 -22.91 23.41
N GLN A 8 4.90 -23.58 23.13
CA GLN A 8 4.91 -24.91 22.51
C GLN A 8 5.36 -24.86 21.06
N THR A 9 4.90 -23.86 20.29
CA THR A 9 5.29 -23.65 18.89
C THR A 9 6.79 -23.32 18.78
N ASN A 10 7.35 -22.52 19.70
CA ASN A 10 8.81 -22.26 19.74
C ASN A 10 9.63 -23.51 20.06
N SER A 11 9.09 -24.45 20.84
CA SER A 11 9.81 -25.69 21.21
C SER A 11 9.68 -26.77 20.13
N PHE A 12 8.58 -26.75 19.38
CA PHE A 12 8.26 -27.72 18.32
C PHE A 12 7.69 -26.99 17.11
N PRO A 13 8.52 -26.26 16.34
CA PRO A 13 8.07 -25.48 15.21
C PRO A 13 7.49 -26.41 14.13
N LEU A 14 6.32 -26.06 13.59
CA LEU A 14 5.69 -26.76 12.48
C LEU A 14 6.22 -26.27 11.13
N ASP A 15 6.72 -25.04 11.09
CA ASP A 15 7.40 -24.45 9.94
C ASP A 15 8.58 -23.58 10.39
N PRO A 16 9.52 -23.21 9.48
CA PRO A 16 10.69 -22.41 9.82
C PRO A 16 10.37 -21.03 10.43
N GLU A 17 9.21 -20.46 10.12
CA GLU A 17 8.78 -19.16 10.64
C GLU A 17 8.40 -19.25 12.13
N ASP A 18 7.94 -20.41 12.57
CA ASP A 18 7.57 -20.65 13.98
C ASP A 18 8.76 -20.49 14.95
N CYS A 19 9.98 -20.74 14.47
CA CYS A 19 11.20 -20.58 15.27
C CYS A 19 11.46 -19.14 15.72
N TYR A 20 10.87 -18.14 15.03
CA TYR A 20 11.08 -16.73 15.30
C TYR A 20 9.97 -16.09 16.14
N ILE A 21 8.95 -16.85 16.54
CA ILE A 21 7.88 -16.35 17.40
C ILE A 21 8.39 -16.31 18.85
N THR A 22 9.10 -15.25 19.21
CA THR A 22 9.55 -15.03 20.59
C THR A 22 8.55 -14.17 21.35
N THR A 23 8.11 -14.62 22.51
CA THR A 23 7.11 -13.93 23.35
C THR A 23 7.68 -12.76 24.15
N GLU A 24 9.00 -12.66 24.32
CA GLU A 24 9.57 -11.76 25.33
C GLU A 24 10.17 -10.44 24.84
N LYS A 25 10.38 -10.25 23.53
CA LYS A 25 11.04 -9.03 23.01
C LYS A 25 10.50 -8.50 21.70
N ASN A 26 9.42 -9.04 21.19
CA ASN A 26 8.88 -8.59 19.92
C ASN A 26 7.85 -7.48 20.18
N ILE A 27 8.09 -6.29 19.64
CA ILE A 27 7.15 -5.16 19.67
C ILE A 27 5.85 -5.55 18.92
N PHE A 28 5.96 -6.47 17.95
CA PHE A 28 4.82 -7.00 17.22
C PHE A 28 4.45 -8.39 17.74
N PRO A 29 3.18 -8.65 18.05
CA PRO A 29 2.71 -9.96 18.51
C PRO A 29 2.70 -10.97 17.34
N GLY A 30 3.82 -11.64 17.12
CA GLY A 30 4.04 -12.51 15.95
C GLY A 30 2.95 -13.56 15.74
N LEU A 31 2.47 -14.22 16.82
CA LEU A 31 1.38 -15.20 16.74
C LEU A 31 0.06 -14.55 16.30
N GLU A 32 -0.26 -13.36 16.81
CA GLU A 32 -1.47 -12.63 16.43
C GLU A 32 -1.41 -12.19 14.96
N CYS A 33 -0.24 -11.70 14.51
CA CYS A 33 -0.01 -11.35 13.10
C CYS A 33 -0.17 -12.58 12.19
N LYS A 34 0.42 -13.73 12.56
CA LYS A 34 0.27 -14.99 11.81
C LYS A 34 -1.19 -15.45 11.74
N ASN A 35 -1.90 -15.44 12.86
CA ASN A 35 -3.32 -15.79 12.91
C ASN A 35 -4.16 -14.82 12.06
N ARG A 36 -3.84 -13.52 12.09
CA ARG A 36 -4.53 -12.52 11.28
C ARG A 36 -4.26 -12.71 9.79
N LYS A 37 -3.01 -12.99 9.40
CA LYS A 37 -2.64 -13.32 8.02
C LYS A 37 -3.45 -14.52 7.53
N SER A 38 -3.42 -15.63 8.27
CA SER A 38 -4.18 -16.85 7.91
C SER A 38 -5.69 -16.60 7.82
N PHE A 39 -6.24 -15.75 8.68
CA PHE A 39 -7.65 -15.35 8.60
C PHE A 39 -7.93 -14.57 7.30
N ILE A 40 -7.12 -13.57 6.97
CA ILE A 40 -7.24 -12.77 5.74
C ILE A 40 -7.20 -13.68 4.51
N GLU A 41 -6.23 -14.60 4.45
CA GLU A 41 -6.07 -15.56 3.37
C GLU A 41 -7.28 -16.50 3.24
N SER A 42 -7.78 -17.04 4.36
CA SER A 42 -8.93 -17.94 4.38
C SER A 42 -10.24 -17.27 3.96
N GLN A 43 -10.37 -15.96 4.15
CA GLN A 43 -11.55 -15.18 3.78
C GLN A 43 -11.43 -14.55 2.37
N GLY A 44 -10.31 -14.75 1.68
CA GLY A 44 -10.08 -14.13 0.38
C GLY A 44 -9.96 -12.60 0.42
N LEU A 45 -9.61 -12.03 1.59
CA LEU A 45 -9.49 -10.58 1.80
C LEU A 45 -8.13 -10.04 1.36
N GLN A 46 -7.59 -10.55 0.25
CA GLN A 46 -6.26 -10.19 -0.25
C GLN A 46 -6.27 -9.00 -1.20
N GLY A 47 -7.46 -8.53 -1.57
CA GLY A 47 -7.64 -7.47 -2.56
C GLY A 47 -7.42 -7.95 -4.00
N GLU A 48 -7.92 -7.16 -4.93
CA GLU A 48 -7.76 -7.38 -6.36
C GLU A 48 -6.62 -6.52 -6.90
N LYS A 49 -5.93 -6.99 -7.93
CA LYS A 49 -4.79 -6.31 -8.54
C LYS A 49 -5.22 -5.54 -9.77
N TYR A 50 -4.81 -4.26 -9.85
CA TYR A 50 -5.19 -3.36 -10.93
C TYR A 50 -4.01 -2.63 -11.53
N ARG A 51 -4.04 -2.45 -12.86
CA ARG A 51 -3.28 -1.42 -13.57
C ARG A 51 -4.13 -0.19 -13.73
N LEU A 52 -3.63 0.94 -13.25
CA LEU A 52 -4.32 2.22 -13.35
C LEU A 52 -3.80 3.00 -14.55
N TYR A 53 -4.70 3.57 -15.34
CA TYR A 53 -4.33 4.42 -16.46
C TYR A 53 -5.35 5.53 -16.68
N ARG A 54 -4.93 6.54 -17.42
CA ARG A 54 -5.77 7.64 -17.88
C ARG A 54 -5.90 7.52 -19.40
N ASP A 55 -7.13 7.57 -19.90
CA ASP A 55 -7.36 7.48 -21.33
C ASP A 55 -7.13 8.83 -22.04
N GLN A 56 -7.32 8.83 -23.36
CA GLN A 56 -7.15 10.00 -24.22
C GLN A 56 -8.19 11.11 -23.95
N TYR A 57 -9.30 10.79 -23.27
CA TYR A 57 -10.34 11.75 -22.88
C TYR A 57 -10.12 12.31 -21.48
N GLY A 58 -9.12 11.79 -20.77
CA GLY A 58 -8.78 12.21 -19.42
C GLY A 58 -9.45 11.41 -18.32
N GLU A 59 -10.24 10.38 -18.66
CA GLU A 59 -10.91 9.52 -17.70
C GLU A 59 -9.96 8.49 -17.07
N PHE A 60 -10.19 8.19 -15.79
CA PHE A 60 -9.39 7.22 -15.04
C PHE A 60 -10.00 5.82 -15.10
N HIS A 61 -9.16 4.85 -15.32
CA HIS A 61 -9.53 3.44 -15.44
C HIS A 61 -8.68 2.56 -14.53
N ALA A 62 -9.28 1.44 -14.10
CA ALA A 62 -8.62 0.37 -13.37
C ALA A 62 -8.87 -0.96 -14.10
N GLU A 63 -7.84 -1.51 -14.71
CA GLU A 63 -7.88 -2.80 -15.38
C GLU A 63 -7.41 -3.90 -14.43
N MET A 64 -8.23 -4.94 -14.23
CA MET A 64 -7.89 -6.07 -13.38
C MET A 64 -6.80 -6.92 -14.01
N VAL A 65 -5.73 -7.21 -13.23
CA VAL A 65 -4.56 -7.98 -13.68
C VAL A 65 -4.23 -9.11 -12.70
N PRO A 66 -5.08 -10.14 -12.60
CA PRO A 66 -5.00 -11.14 -11.53
C PRO A 66 -3.69 -11.93 -11.51
N ASN A 67 -3.02 -12.06 -12.65
CA ASN A 67 -1.79 -12.84 -12.81
C ASN A 67 -0.50 -12.04 -12.56
N ASP A 68 -0.59 -10.73 -12.39
CA ASP A 68 0.58 -9.90 -12.10
C ASP A 68 1.10 -10.19 -10.68
N GLY A 69 2.43 -10.22 -10.54
CA GLY A 69 3.09 -10.35 -9.24
C GLY A 69 2.96 -9.08 -8.40
N ILE A 70 3.12 -9.22 -7.09
CA ILE A 70 3.29 -8.11 -6.13
C ILE A 70 4.57 -8.33 -5.34
N ILE A 71 5.09 -7.27 -4.73
CA ILE A 71 6.22 -7.37 -3.79
C ILE A 71 5.66 -7.91 -2.46
N THR A 72 6.21 -9.04 -2.00
CA THR A 72 5.82 -9.69 -0.74
C THR A 72 6.98 -9.85 0.24
N ASP A 73 8.21 -9.83 -0.27
CA ASP A 73 9.40 -10.07 0.52
C ASP A 73 10.17 -8.77 0.73
N TYR A 74 10.52 -8.47 1.97
CA TYR A 74 11.29 -7.30 2.38
C TYR A 74 12.52 -7.72 3.20
N PRO A 75 13.72 -7.15 2.94
CA PRO A 75 14.01 -6.19 1.86
C PRO A 75 13.87 -6.82 0.47
N PHE A 76 13.33 -6.05 -0.48
CA PHE A 76 13.14 -6.50 -1.85
C PHE A 76 14.48 -6.63 -2.57
N LYS A 77 14.85 -7.84 -2.96
CA LYS A 77 16.15 -8.15 -3.61
C LYS A 77 16.06 -8.27 -5.12
N GLY A 78 14.90 -8.01 -5.70
CA GLY A 78 14.69 -8.03 -7.15
C GLY A 78 15.29 -6.81 -7.84
N GLY A 79 15.35 -6.86 -9.17
CA GLY A 79 15.61 -5.69 -10.02
C GLY A 79 14.39 -4.77 -10.09
N ASN A 80 14.33 -3.97 -11.17
CA ASN A 80 13.15 -3.15 -11.41
C ASN A 80 11.90 -4.03 -11.53
N PHE A 81 10.84 -3.59 -10.87
CA PHE A 81 9.59 -4.34 -10.79
C PHE A 81 8.41 -3.37 -10.77
N ASP A 82 7.67 -3.35 -11.86
CA ASP A 82 6.47 -2.53 -12.01
C ASP A 82 5.25 -3.30 -11.51
N ALA A 83 4.96 -3.18 -10.20
CA ALA A 83 3.87 -3.87 -9.55
C ALA A 83 2.49 -3.26 -9.87
N PRO A 84 1.40 -4.03 -9.82
CA PRO A 84 0.05 -3.51 -9.84
C PRO A 84 -0.32 -2.86 -8.51
N VAL A 85 -1.34 -2.01 -8.52
CA VAL A 85 -2.02 -1.54 -7.31
C VAL A 85 -2.91 -2.67 -6.79
N VAL A 86 -2.86 -2.96 -5.49
CA VAL A 86 -3.80 -3.88 -4.85
C VAL A 86 -4.89 -3.07 -4.16
N MET A 87 -6.15 -3.39 -4.43
CA MET A 87 -7.31 -2.70 -3.85
C MET A 87 -8.30 -3.70 -3.23
N LEU A 88 -8.71 -3.44 -2.00
CA LEU A 88 -9.86 -4.09 -1.34
C LEU A 88 -11.17 -3.38 -1.69
N GLU A 89 -11.08 -2.09 -2.00
CA GLU A 89 -12.19 -1.26 -2.48
C GLU A 89 -11.76 -0.57 -3.77
N ASN A 90 -12.58 -0.64 -4.80
CA ASN A 90 -12.36 0.10 -6.05
C ASN A 90 -13.42 1.23 -6.16
N PRO A 91 -13.03 2.50 -5.92
CA PRO A 91 -13.97 3.61 -5.98
C PRO A 91 -14.59 3.85 -7.35
N LEU A 92 -13.95 3.41 -8.43
CA LEU A 92 -14.51 3.53 -9.80
C LEU A 92 -15.74 2.65 -10.03
N LEU A 93 -15.98 1.66 -9.15
CA LEU A 93 -17.17 0.81 -9.19
C LEU A 93 -18.33 1.35 -8.33
N GLN A 94 -18.14 2.52 -7.69
CA GLN A 94 -19.15 3.16 -6.86
C GLN A 94 -19.95 4.20 -7.68
N ASP A 95 -21.21 4.41 -7.34
CA ASP A 95 -22.10 5.34 -8.04
C ASP A 95 -21.69 6.82 -7.88
N SER A 96 -20.85 7.12 -6.89
CA SER A 96 -20.43 8.49 -6.60
C SER A 96 -18.95 8.55 -6.20
N LYS A 97 -18.31 9.67 -6.55
CA LYS A 97 -16.96 9.97 -6.11
C LYS A 97 -16.89 10.03 -4.58
N PRO A 98 -15.88 9.40 -3.95
CA PRO A 98 -15.69 9.49 -2.51
C PRO A 98 -15.59 10.94 -2.01
N PRO A 99 -16.14 11.26 -0.84
CA PRO A 99 -15.97 12.60 -0.27
C PRO A 99 -14.51 12.85 0.12
N LEU A 100 -14.06 14.10 -0.08
CA LEU A 100 -12.71 14.51 0.31
C LEU A 100 -12.48 14.28 1.82
N GLY A 101 -11.37 13.65 2.16
CA GLY A 101 -10.99 13.37 3.54
C GLY A 101 -11.51 12.05 4.09
N LEU A 102 -12.30 11.28 3.31
CA LEU A 102 -12.61 9.89 3.65
C LEU A 102 -11.37 9.02 3.59
N TYR A 103 -10.51 9.26 2.60
CA TYR A 103 -9.28 8.51 2.41
C TYR A 103 -8.05 9.40 2.62
N THR A 104 -7.00 8.78 3.17
CA THR A 104 -5.67 9.36 3.28
C THR A 104 -4.66 8.39 2.68
N ILE A 105 -3.73 8.88 1.89
CA ILE A 105 -2.63 8.11 1.34
C ILE A 105 -1.37 8.48 2.10
N GLY A 106 -0.73 7.50 2.76
CA GLY A 106 0.66 7.59 3.19
C GLY A 106 1.56 7.26 2.02
N PHE A 107 2.52 8.13 1.72
CA PHE A 107 3.43 7.97 0.59
C PHE A 107 4.88 8.10 1.06
N ASP A 108 5.67 7.07 0.75
CA ASP A 108 7.11 6.98 1.02
C ASP A 108 7.86 6.85 -0.31
N ASP A 109 8.64 7.88 -0.66
CA ASP A 109 9.44 7.92 -1.88
C ASP A 109 10.88 7.48 -1.61
N VAL A 110 11.59 7.07 -2.67
CA VAL A 110 13.03 6.76 -2.61
C VAL A 110 13.84 7.92 -3.15
N LYS A 111 14.94 8.27 -2.47
CA LYS A 111 15.76 9.46 -2.81
C LYS A 111 16.49 9.38 -4.16
N GLN A 112 16.64 8.19 -4.76
CA GLN A 112 17.42 8.00 -5.99
C GLN A 112 16.60 7.30 -7.07
N GLU A 113 16.70 7.78 -8.31
CA GLU A 113 16.07 7.16 -9.49
C GLU A 113 16.62 5.76 -9.80
N THR A 114 17.90 5.53 -9.48
CA THR A 114 18.58 4.25 -9.62
C THR A 114 19.10 3.81 -8.26
N SER A 115 18.26 3.18 -7.48
CA SER A 115 18.73 2.63 -6.21
C SER A 115 19.54 1.37 -6.46
N SER A 116 20.82 1.39 -6.09
CA SER A 116 21.62 0.16 -5.87
C SER A 116 21.16 -0.56 -4.60
N GLY A 117 20.15 -0.07 -3.91
CA GLY A 117 19.61 -0.58 -2.66
C GLY A 117 18.35 -1.41 -2.85
N ASP A 118 17.89 -2.01 -1.77
CA ASP A 118 16.70 -2.88 -1.71
C ASP A 118 15.40 -2.09 -1.49
N SER A 119 15.42 -0.75 -1.67
CA SER A 119 14.28 0.14 -1.41
C SER A 119 13.22 0.05 -2.49
N VAL A 120 11.96 0.13 -2.10
CA VAL A 120 10.78 0.25 -2.96
C VAL A 120 10.05 1.55 -2.65
N ILE A 121 9.38 2.11 -3.64
CA ILE A 121 8.45 3.23 -3.44
C ILE A 121 7.13 2.63 -2.96
N SER A 122 6.55 3.22 -1.94
CA SER A 122 5.34 2.70 -1.29
C SER A 122 4.26 3.75 -1.14
N ALA A 123 3.02 3.38 -1.45
CA ALA A 123 1.84 4.17 -1.13
C ALA A 123 0.75 3.28 -0.54
N THR A 124 0.16 3.70 0.56
CA THR A 124 -0.88 2.95 1.24
C THR A 124 -2.10 3.83 1.48
N VAL A 125 -3.28 3.35 1.06
CA VAL A 125 -4.55 4.07 1.21
C VAL A 125 -5.26 3.61 2.47
N PHE A 126 -5.49 4.55 3.37
CA PHE A 126 -6.24 4.35 4.61
C PHE A 126 -7.62 4.99 4.52
N LYS A 127 -8.66 4.23 4.82
CA LYS A 127 -10.03 4.72 4.96
C LYS A 127 -10.29 5.11 6.40
N ARG A 128 -10.68 6.36 6.61
CA ARG A 128 -11.00 6.88 7.95
C ARG A 128 -12.38 6.43 8.39
N GLY A 129 -12.50 6.09 9.67
CA GLY A 129 -13.78 5.81 10.31
C GLY A 129 -14.62 7.07 10.45
N PHE A 130 -15.81 7.04 9.85
CA PHE A 130 -16.92 7.90 10.30
C PHE A 130 -17.86 7.01 11.09
N GLU A 131 -18.45 7.54 12.14
CA GLU A 131 -19.28 6.82 13.12
C GLU A 131 -20.01 5.58 12.58
N GLY A 132 -19.63 4.41 13.06
CA GLY A 132 -20.40 3.17 12.90
C GLY A 132 -20.25 2.39 11.60
N GLY A 133 -19.36 2.74 10.70
CA GLY A 133 -19.16 2.00 9.46
C GLY A 133 -18.34 0.71 9.66
N GLU A 134 -18.86 -0.43 9.20
CA GLU A 134 -18.22 -1.76 9.27
C GLU A 134 -16.84 -1.83 8.59
N TRP A 135 -16.55 -0.86 7.68
CA TRP A 135 -15.36 -0.76 6.85
C TRP A 135 -14.50 0.47 7.14
N ALA A 136 -14.50 0.92 8.39
CA ALA A 136 -13.79 2.10 8.86
C ALA A 136 -12.44 1.74 9.47
N ASP A 137 -11.54 2.73 9.51
CA ASP A 137 -10.20 2.63 10.11
C ASP A 137 -9.40 1.42 9.62
N ARG A 138 -9.27 1.30 8.30
CA ARG A 138 -8.51 0.22 7.66
C ARG A 138 -7.73 0.66 6.43
N PHE A 139 -6.71 -0.09 6.12
CA PHE A 139 -6.05 -0.02 4.82
C PHE A 139 -6.94 -0.69 3.75
N VAL A 140 -7.17 0.01 2.64
CA VAL A 140 -8.06 -0.43 1.57
C VAL A 140 -7.36 -0.58 0.22
N ALA A 141 -6.14 -0.03 0.07
CA ALA A 141 -5.30 -0.26 -1.09
C ALA A 141 -3.83 -0.04 -0.73
N TRP A 142 -2.94 -0.65 -1.51
CA TRP A 142 -1.50 -0.40 -1.43
C TRP A 142 -0.84 -0.55 -2.80
N PHE A 143 0.27 0.15 -2.96
CA PHE A 143 1.05 0.17 -4.19
C PHE A 143 2.52 0.24 -3.85
N ASP A 144 3.18 -0.91 -3.84
CA ASP A 144 4.61 -1.07 -3.60
C ASP A 144 5.27 -1.46 -4.90
N SER A 145 6.18 -0.61 -5.41
CA SER A 145 6.78 -0.83 -6.71
C SER A 145 8.21 -0.31 -6.77
N ARG A 146 8.99 -0.85 -7.70
CA ARG A 146 10.34 -0.40 -8.02
C ARG A 146 10.48 -0.24 -9.53
N PRO A 147 9.83 0.78 -10.12
CA PRO A 147 9.83 0.97 -11.55
C PRO A 147 11.21 1.39 -12.06
N ASP A 148 11.42 1.25 -13.36
CA ASP A 148 12.62 1.76 -14.04
C ASP A 148 12.76 3.28 -13.87
N ARG A 149 11.63 3.99 -13.87
CA ARG A 149 11.56 5.43 -13.72
C ARG A 149 10.50 5.81 -12.69
N LYS A 150 10.88 6.63 -11.71
CA LYS A 150 9.95 7.15 -10.69
C LYS A 150 8.70 7.80 -11.29
N GLN A 151 8.83 8.46 -12.44
CA GLN A 151 7.71 9.10 -13.14
C GLN A 151 6.58 8.14 -13.49
N ASP A 152 6.87 6.86 -13.74
CA ASP A 152 5.82 5.87 -14.03
C ASP A 152 5.07 5.50 -12.74
N TYR A 153 5.75 5.45 -11.60
CA TYR A 153 5.12 5.35 -10.29
C TYR A 153 4.22 6.56 -9.99
N TYR A 154 4.75 7.78 -10.21
CA TYR A 154 4.03 9.02 -9.92
C TYR A 154 2.74 9.17 -10.72
N LYS A 155 2.71 8.71 -11.98
CA LYS A 155 1.48 8.66 -12.79
C LYS A 155 0.42 7.78 -12.13
N THR A 156 0.81 6.57 -11.70
CA THR A 156 -0.10 5.64 -11.03
C THR A 156 -0.55 6.18 -9.67
N LEU A 157 0.36 6.77 -8.88
CA LEU A 157 0.06 7.41 -7.62
C LEU A 157 -0.94 8.57 -7.81
N TYR A 158 -0.73 9.43 -8.80
CA TYR A 158 -1.67 10.51 -9.10
C TYR A 158 -3.08 9.98 -9.41
N ILE A 159 -3.18 8.95 -10.25
CA ILE A 159 -4.47 8.32 -10.54
C ILE A 159 -5.10 7.75 -9.27
N LEU A 160 -4.33 7.06 -8.44
CA LEU A 160 -4.78 6.51 -7.16
C LEU A 160 -5.36 7.61 -6.25
N ILE A 161 -4.67 8.75 -6.14
CA ILE A 161 -5.14 9.92 -5.39
C ILE A 161 -6.49 10.42 -5.92
N LYS A 162 -6.62 10.51 -7.25
CA LYS A 162 -7.82 11.05 -7.90
C LYS A 162 -9.03 10.14 -7.76
N ILE A 163 -8.87 8.81 -7.93
CA ILE A 163 -9.98 7.86 -7.82
C ILE A 163 -10.48 7.75 -6.37
N PHE A 164 -9.57 7.77 -5.38
CA PHE A 164 -9.94 7.77 -3.97
C PHE A 164 -10.34 9.15 -3.44
N ASN A 165 -10.14 10.23 -4.21
CA ASN A 165 -10.30 11.62 -3.74
C ASN A 165 -9.57 11.84 -2.40
N ALA A 166 -8.36 11.30 -2.29
CA ALA A 166 -7.62 11.18 -1.06
C ALA A 166 -6.79 12.45 -0.77
N ARG A 167 -6.50 12.66 0.52
CA ARG A 167 -5.40 13.52 0.95
C ARG A 167 -4.12 12.70 0.99
N VAL A 168 -2.98 13.32 0.66
CA VAL A 168 -1.68 12.68 0.71
C VAL A 168 -0.91 13.16 1.92
N LEU A 169 -0.33 12.24 2.67
CA LEU A 169 0.65 12.47 3.71
C LEU A 169 1.99 11.95 3.19
N MET A 170 2.98 12.82 3.04
CA MET A 170 4.33 12.45 2.60
C MET A 170 5.40 13.04 3.51
N GLU A 171 6.58 12.44 3.50
CA GLU A 171 7.74 12.98 4.20
C GLU A 171 8.27 14.23 3.50
N ASN A 172 8.78 15.17 4.28
CA ASN A 172 9.27 16.46 3.79
C ASN A 172 10.73 16.37 3.25
N GLU A 173 11.26 15.17 3.08
CA GLU A 173 12.66 14.98 2.68
C GLU A 173 12.86 14.79 1.17
N ASP A 174 11.82 14.42 0.43
CA ASP A 174 11.87 14.23 -1.03
C ASP A 174 10.68 14.94 -1.71
N ASN A 175 11.00 15.91 -2.56
CA ASN A 175 10.02 16.71 -3.31
C ASN A 175 9.77 16.18 -4.73
N GLY A 176 10.30 15.01 -5.08
CA GLY A 176 10.27 14.49 -6.45
C GLY A 176 8.85 14.37 -7.02
N PHE A 177 7.89 13.92 -6.21
CA PHE A 177 6.48 13.86 -6.63
C PHE A 177 5.87 15.25 -6.84
N LEU A 178 6.19 16.23 -5.99
CA LEU A 178 5.71 17.61 -6.13
C LEU A 178 6.25 18.26 -7.40
N GLU A 179 7.56 18.16 -7.63
CA GLU A 179 8.22 18.69 -8.82
C GLU A 179 7.63 18.05 -10.09
N TRP A 180 7.34 16.75 -10.05
CA TRP A 180 6.69 16.05 -11.14
C TRP A 180 5.26 16.56 -11.38
N MET A 181 4.47 16.80 -10.34
CA MET A 181 3.12 17.35 -10.47
C MET A 181 3.14 18.76 -11.05
N GLU A 182 4.00 19.64 -10.56
CA GLU A 182 4.18 21.01 -11.09
C GLU A 182 4.56 20.98 -12.57
N ALA A 183 5.54 20.14 -12.94
CA ALA A 183 5.98 19.99 -14.33
C ALA A 183 4.88 19.45 -15.27
N ASN A 184 3.91 18.72 -14.74
CA ASN A 184 2.78 18.15 -15.50
C ASN A 184 1.46 18.93 -15.31
N HIS A 185 1.48 20.08 -14.64
CA HIS A 185 0.30 20.93 -14.36
C HIS A 185 -0.83 20.17 -13.64
N MET A 186 -0.47 19.38 -12.62
CA MET A 186 -1.37 18.53 -11.83
C MET A 186 -1.54 19.08 -10.40
N ASP A 187 -1.94 20.35 -10.26
CA ASP A 187 -1.97 21.09 -8.99
C ASP A 187 -3.22 20.80 -8.13
N ASP A 188 -4.09 19.91 -8.57
CA ASP A 188 -5.40 19.65 -7.94
C ASP A 188 -5.39 18.51 -6.91
N VAL A 189 -4.28 18.36 -6.17
CA VAL A 189 -4.08 17.34 -5.14
C VAL A 189 -3.83 18.00 -3.79
N HIS A 190 -4.44 17.45 -2.73
CA HIS A 190 -4.26 17.94 -1.35
C HIS A 190 -3.11 17.18 -0.68
N ILE A 191 -1.95 17.82 -0.54
CA ILE A 191 -0.75 17.26 0.08
C ILE A 191 -0.54 17.87 1.46
N HIS A 192 -0.18 17.03 2.43
CA HIS A 192 0.25 17.40 3.77
C HIS A 192 1.63 16.78 4.01
N PHE A 193 2.50 17.56 4.62
CA PHE A 193 3.81 17.07 5.03
C PHE A 193 3.78 16.57 6.46
N SER A 194 4.46 15.46 6.72
CA SER A 194 4.76 15.02 8.07
C SER A 194 5.71 16.05 8.71
N THR A 195 5.27 16.68 9.79
CA THR A 195 6.18 17.43 10.67
C THR A 195 6.84 16.40 11.58
N GLY A 196 8.11 16.08 11.33
CA GLY A 196 8.92 15.24 12.20
C GLY A 196 9.09 15.83 13.59
#